data_dc426fe2125887c5fb80eb1aa6963a72
#
_entry.id   dc426fe2125887c5fb80eb1aa6963a72
#
_cell.length_a   1.000
_cell.length_b   1.000
_cell.length_c   1.000
_cell.angle_alpha   90.00
_cell.angle_beta   90.00
_cell.angle_gamma   90.00
#
_symmetry.space_group_name_H-M   'P 1'
#
loop_
_entity.id
_entity.type
_entity.pdbx_description
1 polymer ?
#
loop_
_entity_poly.entity_id
_entity_poly.type
_entity_poly.pdbx_seq_one_letter_code
_entity_poly.pdbx_strand_id
1 'polypeptide(L)'
;EKLASIRIKKIDAVTKKGIYGVRFLVKDEANNLIGEYSTDQDGYIELRDILTDGKSEIKLKVEEIAAAQGYVPDSTVRTLRIRRGETTELVVENTPVFGQIQVVKKSSQDNPVTNQLKGSLLQGAVFEVENAETGRIVDTITSDSRGIAASNPLPLGRYFVHEIKAPRFYQLNTQKVE
;
A
#
# COMPACT_ATOMS: atom_id res chain seq x y z
N GLU A 1 7.84 -28.31 31.30
CA GLU A 1 8.45 -26.96 31.24
C GLU A 1 7.46 -26.00 30.57
N LYS A 2 7.23 -24.80 31.15
CA LYS A 2 6.38 -23.81 30.49
C LYS A 2 7.18 -23.15 29.37
N LEU A 3 6.75 -23.36 28.12
CA LEU A 3 7.35 -22.78 26.92
C LEU A 3 6.82 -21.34 26.70
N ALA A 4 7.58 -20.54 25.98
CA ALA A 4 7.20 -19.20 25.61
C ALA A 4 6.70 -19.14 24.16
N SER A 5 5.99 -18.08 23.79
CA SER A 5 5.52 -17.85 22.42
C SER A 5 5.68 -16.39 22.02
N ILE A 6 5.77 -16.14 20.71
CA ILE A 6 5.72 -14.81 20.12
C ILE A 6 4.60 -14.78 19.09
N ARG A 7 3.90 -13.67 19.06
CA ARG A 7 2.99 -13.30 17.97
C ARG A 7 3.42 -11.97 17.37
N ILE A 8 3.80 -11.97 16.11
CA ILE A 8 4.09 -10.75 15.34
C ILE A 8 2.87 -10.43 14.49
N LYS A 9 2.38 -9.20 14.58
CA LYS A 9 1.30 -8.68 13.75
C LYS A 9 1.84 -7.57 12.86
N LYS A 10 1.79 -7.79 11.55
CA LYS A 10 2.17 -6.80 10.54
C LYS A 10 0.94 -6.14 9.98
N ILE A 11 0.87 -4.81 10.05
CA ILE A 11 -0.29 -4.05 9.62
C ILE A 11 0.09 -2.85 8.73
N ASP A 12 -0.85 -2.46 7.89
CA ASP A 12 -0.84 -1.21 7.13
C ASP A 12 -1.00 -0.02 8.10
N ALA A 13 -0.08 0.94 8.01
CA ALA A 13 -0.06 2.10 8.91
C ALA A 13 -1.30 3.00 8.78
N VAL A 14 -1.99 2.98 7.64
CA VAL A 14 -3.17 3.80 7.35
C VAL A 14 -4.46 3.03 7.62
N THR A 15 -4.62 1.86 7.04
CA THR A 15 -5.87 1.07 7.12
C THR A 15 -5.95 0.18 8.33
N LYS A 16 -4.81 -0.07 9.00
CA LYS A 16 -4.66 -1.01 10.14
C LYS A 16 -5.00 -2.47 9.81
N LYS A 17 -5.13 -2.81 8.53
CA LYS A 17 -5.32 -4.18 8.07
C LYS A 17 -4.02 -4.96 8.08
N GLY A 18 -4.10 -6.26 8.28
CA GLY A 18 -2.96 -7.17 8.19
C GLY A 18 -2.32 -7.16 6.80
N ILE A 19 -0.98 -7.32 6.74
CA ILE A 19 -0.23 -7.39 5.49
C ILE A 19 0.34 -8.80 5.34
N TYR A 20 -0.04 -9.45 4.24
CA TYR A 20 0.44 -10.79 3.86
C TYR A 20 1.84 -10.76 3.26
N GLY A 21 2.63 -11.80 3.51
CA GLY A 21 3.88 -12.08 2.80
C GLY A 21 5.07 -11.22 3.20
N VAL A 22 5.00 -10.49 4.31
CA VAL A 22 6.15 -9.73 4.86
C VAL A 22 7.09 -10.70 5.56
N ARG A 23 8.39 -10.62 5.26
CA ARG A 23 9.39 -11.56 5.76
C ARG A 23 10.20 -10.97 6.91
N PHE A 24 10.37 -11.77 7.95
CA PHE A 24 11.13 -11.42 9.15
C PHE A 24 12.22 -12.44 9.46
N LEU A 25 13.36 -11.94 9.92
CA LEU A 25 14.38 -12.75 10.61
C LEU A 25 14.16 -12.67 12.12
N VAL A 26 14.29 -13.81 12.78
CA VAL A 26 14.35 -13.91 14.25
C VAL A 26 15.70 -14.47 14.65
N LYS A 27 16.39 -13.75 15.54
CA LYS A 27 17.71 -14.10 16.06
C LYS A 27 17.71 -14.10 17.59
N ASP A 28 18.62 -14.83 18.20
CA ASP A 28 18.87 -14.73 19.63
C ASP A 28 19.68 -13.47 20.00
N GLU A 29 19.94 -13.27 21.27
CA GLU A 29 20.71 -12.14 21.79
C GLU A 29 22.15 -12.12 21.24
N ALA A 30 22.74 -13.29 20.98
CA ALA A 30 24.06 -13.47 20.39
C ALA A 30 24.10 -13.33 18.85
N ASN A 31 22.99 -12.99 18.22
CA ASN A 31 22.79 -12.89 16.77
C ASN A 31 22.78 -14.24 16.01
N ASN A 32 22.63 -15.35 16.69
CA ASN A 32 22.40 -16.62 16.01
C ASN A 32 21.00 -16.64 15.41
N LEU A 33 20.89 -17.13 14.17
CA LEU A 33 19.62 -17.25 13.48
C LEU A 33 18.74 -18.33 14.13
N ILE A 34 17.53 -17.95 14.52
CA ILE A 34 16.48 -18.88 14.95
C ILE A 34 15.65 -19.30 13.75
N GLY A 35 15.28 -18.37 12.88
CA GLY A 35 14.55 -18.67 11.66
C GLY A 35 14.15 -17.44 10.86
N GLU A 36 13.63 -17.72 9.67
CA GLU A 36 12.99 -16.75 8.78
C GLU A 36 11.51 -17.12 8.63
N TYR A 37 10.64 -16.13 8.74
CA TYR A 37 9.20 -16.34 8.79
C TYR A 37 8.48 -15.29 7.93
N SER A 38 7.32 -15.68 7.37
CA SER A 38 6.48 -14.80 6.59
C SER A 38 5.10 -14.64 7.22
N THR A 39 4.53 -13.45 7.13
CA THR A 39 3.18 -13.19 7.62
C THR A 39 2.13 -13.95 6.79
N ASP A 40 1.11 -14.46 7.47
CA ASP A 40 -0.06 -15.10 6.87
C ASP A 40 -1.04 -14.08 6.25
N GLN A 41 -2.20 -14.55 5.77
CA GLN A 41 -3.23 -13.74 5.12
C GLN A 41 -3.77 -12.60 6.01
N ASP A 42 -3.73 -12.79 7.33
CA ASP A 42 -4.19 -11.80 8.32
C ASP A 42 -3.04 -10.95 8.89
N GLY A 43 -1.83 -11.14 8.38
CA GLY A 43 -0.62 -10.41 8.78
C GLY A 43 0.05 -10.95 10.03
N TYR A 44 -0.18 -12.21 10.42
CA TYR A 44 0.41 -12.81 11.61
C TYR A 44 1.58 -13.73 11.32
N ILE A 45 2.53 -13.75 12.26
CA ILE A 45 3.51 -14.82 12.47
C ILE A 45 3.34 -15.29 13.91
N GLU A 46 3.18 -16.60 14.12
CA GLU A 46 3.13 -17.20 15.44
C GLU A 46 4.31 -18.17 15.60
N LEU A 47 5.17 -17.90 16.58
CA LEU A 47 6.22 -18.80 17.02
C LEU A 47 5.85 -19.35 18.38
N ARG A 48 5.64 -20.66 18.44
CA ARG A 48 5.25 -21.39 19.65
C ARG A 48 6.42 -22.23 20.15
N ASP A 49 6.28 -22.68 21.38
CA ASP A 49 7.20 -23.65 21.98
C ASP A 49 8.69 -23.19 22.03
N ILE A 50 8.88 -21.89 22.29
CA ILE A 50 10.20 -21.31 22.42
C ILE A 50 10.82 -21.73 23.75
N LEU A 51 11.97 -22.42 23.67
CA LEU A 51 12.74 -22.81 24.83
C LEU A 51 13.47 -21.61 25.44
N THR A 52 13.38 -21.45 26.75
CA THR A 52 14.07 -20.39 27.49
C THR A 52 15.32 -20.88 28.22
N ASP A 53 15.73 -22.12 27.97
CA ASP A 53 16.92 -22.79 28.59
C ASP A 53 16.92 -22.66 30.12
N GLY A 54 15.78 -22.84 30.74
CA GLY A 54 15.58 -22.73 32.18
C GLY A 54 15.53 -21.29 32.72
N LYS A 55 15.77 -20.28 31.90
CA LYS A 55 15.68 -18.86 32.28
C LYS A 55 14.22 -18.41 32.41
N SER A 56 13.98 -17.41 33.24
CA SER A 56 12.67 -16.78 33.36
C SER A 56 12.35 -15.86 32.17
N GLU A 57 13.39 -15.30 31.56
CA GLU A 57 13.30 -14.36 30.43
C GLU A 57 14.50 -14.56 29.49
N ILE A 58 14.26 -14.47 28.19
CA ILE A 58 15.29 -14.37 27.13
C ILE A 58 14.99 -13.17 26.25
N LYS A 59 15.97 -12.75 25.44
CA LYS A 59 15.79 -11.70 24.45
C LYS A 59 15.93 -12.26 23.05
N LEU A 60 15.01 -11.87 22.16
CA LEU A 60 15.06 -12.18 20.75
C LEU A 60 15.07 -10.87 19.93
N LYS A 61 15.79 -10.88 18.83
CA LYS A 61 15.85 -9.79 17.86
C LYS A 61 14.96 -10.15 16.67
N VAL A 62 14.09 -9.23 16.27
CA VAL A 62 13.19 -9.37 15.14
C VAL A 62 13.45 -8.25 14.15
N GLU A 63 13.65 -8.59 12.89
CA GLU A 63 13.99 -7.66 11.81
C GLU A 63 13.19 -8.01 10.55
N GLU A 64 12.53 -7.01 9.95
CA GLU A 64 11.92 -7.15 8.64
C GLU A 64 13.01 -7.15 7.57
N ILE A 65 13.02 -8.17 6.72
CA ILE A 65 14.00 -8.32 5.63
C ILE A 65 13.41 -8.10 4.25
N ALA A 66 12.08 -8.17 4.11
CA ALA A 66 11.37 -7.87 2.87
C ALA A 66 9.96 -7.40 3.18
N ALA A 67 9.61 -6.20 2.71
CA ALA A 67 8.24 -5.69 2.72
C ALA A 67 7.40 -6.37 1.63
N ALA A 68 6.08 -6.35 1.80
CA ALA A 68 5.16 -6.67 0.73
C ALA A 68 5.18 -5.58 -0.35
N GLN A 69 4.76 -5.95 -1.56
CA GLN A 69 4.67 -4.99 -2.67
C GLN A 69 3.74 -3.82 -2.30
N GLY A 70 4.17 -2.60 -2.61
CA GLY A 70 3.40 -1.38 -2.33
C GLY A 70 3.66 -0.77 -0.96
N TYR A 71 4.63 -1.28 -0.20
CA TYR A 71 5.00 -0.77 1.11
C TYR A 71 6.47 -0.37 1.20
N VAL A 72 6.75 0.62 2.05
CA VAL A 72 8.12 1.00 2.40
C VAL A 72 8.68 -0.02 3.37
N PRO A 73 9.85 -0.65 3.09
CA PRO A 73 10.50 -1.56 4.03
C PRO A 73 10.88 -0.86 5.34
N ASP A 74 10.74 -1.57 6.45
CA ASP A 74 11.18 -1.12 7.77
C ASP A 74 12.27 -2.06 8.32
N SER A 75 13.52 -1.68 8.16
CA SER A 75 14.70 -2.47 8.58
C SER A 75 15.06 -2.31 10.07
N THR A 76 14.19 -1.70 10.88
CA THR A 76 14.43 -1.54 12.31
C THR A 76 14.50 -2.89 13.00
N VAL A 77 15.62 -3.14 13.68
CA VAL A 77 15.78 -4.33 14.55
C VAL A 77 15.09 -4.07 15.88
N ARG A 78 14.15 -4.93 16.23
CA ARG A 78 13.40 -4.85 17.49
C ARG A 78 13.83 -5.95 18.43
N THR A 79 14.17 -5.58 19.66
CA THR A 79 14.52 -6.55 20.71
C THR A 79 13.28 -6.81 21.58
N LEU A 80 12.83 -8.07 21.60
CA LEU A 80 11.71 -8.53 22.40
C LEU A 80 12.22 -9.26 23.65
N ARG A 81 11.59 -8.98 24.78
CA ARG A 81 11.77 -9.75 26.03
C ARG A 81 10.70 -10.84 26.07
N ILE A 82 11.16 -12.07 26.02
CA ILE A 82 10.31 -13.26 25.97
C ILE A 82 10.33 -13.93 27.33
N ARG A 83 9.19 -14.00 27.97
CA ARG A 83 9.04 -14.61 29.31
C ARG A 83 8.48 -16.01 29.23
N ARG A 84 9.05 -16.87 30.06
CA ARG A 84 8.60 -18.27 30.16
C ARG A 84 7.13 -18.35 30.52
N GLY A 85 6.35 -19.11 29.76
CA GLY A 85 4.93 -19.35 29.97
C GLY A 85 4.02 -18.22 29.48
N GLU A 86 4.56 -17.21 28.80
CA GLU A 86 3.81 -16.09 28.25
C GLU A 86 3.89 -16.05 26.72
N THR A 87 2.92 -15.36 26.12
CA THR A 87 2.96 -14.96 24.71
C THR A 87 3.32 -13.50 24.63
N THR A 88 4.43 -13.18 23.97
CA THR A 88 4.84 -11.81 23.71
C THR A 88 4.28 -11.35 22.34
N GLU A 89 3.56 -10.25 22.32
CA GLU A 89 3.00 -9.69 21.09
C GLU A 89 3.84 -8.50 20.60
N LEU A 90 4.09 -8.44 19.29
CA LEU A 90 4.75 -7.33 18.59
C LEU A 90 3.87 -6.89 17.43
N VAL A 91 3.48 -5.62 17.42
CA VAL A 91 2.80 -5.00 16.27
C VAL A 91 3.81 -4.15 15.50
N VAL A 92 3.93 -4.39 14.19
CA VAL A 92 4.82 -3.65 13.29
C VAL A 92 4.00 -3.07 12.14
N GLU A 93 4.13 -1.77 11.93
CA GLU A 93 3.44 -1.06 10.85
C GLU A 93 4.36 -0.86 9.66
N ASN A 94 3.83 -0.99 8.41
CA ASN A 94 4.49 -0.48 7.21
C ASN A 94 3.65 0.64 6.60
N THR A 95 4.36 1.66 6.12
CA THR A 95 3.75 2.77 5.40
C THR A 95 3.53 2.39 3.94
N PRO A 96 2.29 2.51 3.40
CA PRO A 96 2.05 2.28 1.99
C PRO A 96 2.75 3.34 1.12
N VAL A 97 3.21 2.94 -0.05
CA VAL A 97 3.72 3.86 -1.08
C VAL A 97 2.55 4.39 -1.87
N PHE A 98 2.46 5.71 -2.00
CA PHE A 98 1.43 6.39 -2.77
C PHE A 98 1.99 6.94 -4.07
N GLY A 99 1.15 6.95 -5.11
CA GLY A 99 1.36 7.62 -6.37
C GLY A 99 0.24 8.62 -6.65
N GLN A 100 0.32 9.30 -7.80
CA GLN A 100 -0.72 10.21 -8.28
C GLN A 100 -0.97 9.95 -9.77
N ILE A 101 -2.24 9.99 -10.18
CA ILE A 101 -2.64 9.93 -11.58
C ILE A 101 -2.85 11.35 -12.06
N GLN A 102 -2.29 11.68 -13.24
CA GLN A 102 -2.50 12.95 -13.91
C GLN A 102 -2.98 12.70 -15.34
N VAL A 103 -4.07 13.37 -15.71
CA VAL A 103 -4.64 13.36 -17.06
C VAL A 103 -4.46 14.73 -17.70
N VAL A 104 -4.02 14.77 -18.95
CA VAL A 104 -3.98 16.01 -19.76
C VAL A 104 -5.04 15.93 -20.84
N LYS A 105 -6.07 16.76 -20.74
CA LYS A 105 -7.17 16.82 -21.71
C LYS A 105 -6.83 17.79 -22.84
N LYS A 106 -6.90 17.29 -24.08
CA LYS A 106 -6.62 18.09 -25.29
C LYS A 106 -7.74 17.92 -26.30
N SER A 107 -7.93 18.94 -27.15
CA SER A 107 -8.79 18.84 -28.34
C SER A 107 -8.14 17.92 -29.39
N SER A 108 -8.91 16.97 -29.91
CA SER A 108 -8.46 16.05 -30.96
C SER A 108 -8.51 16.68 -32.38
N GLN A 109 -9.26 17.78 -32.53
CA GLN A 109 -9.44 18.50 -33.79
C GLN A 109 -9.76 19.98 -33.53
N ASP A 110 -9.78 20.79 -34.59
CA ASP A 110 -10.25 22.16 -34.49
C ASP A 110 -11.73 22.21 -34.12
N ASN A 111 -12.08 23.12 -33.23
CA ASN A 111 -13.48 23.34 -32.82
C ASN A 111 -13.98 24.71 -33.27
N PRO A 112 -14.80 24.78 -34.30
CA PRO A 112 -15.29 26.06 -34.86
C PRO A 112 -16.24 26.82 -33.92
N VAL A 113 -16.82 26.13 -32.90
CA VAL A 113 -17.73 26.77 -31.93
C VAL A 113 -16.94 27.54 -30.88
N THR A 114 -15.81 26.99 -30.45
CA THR A 114 -14.94 27.59 -29.40
C THR A 114 -13.73 28.33 -29.96
N ASN A 115 -13.48 28.22 -31.27
CA ASN A 115 -12.27 28.69 -31.96
C ASN A 115 -10.98 28.08 -31.40
N GLN A 116 -11.07 26.93 -30.71
CA GLN A 116 -9.91 26.20 -30.23
C GLN A 116 -9.36 25.27 -31.31
N LEU A 117 -8.05 25.30 -31.50
CA LEU A 117 -7.35 24.44 -32.46
C LEU A 117 -7.10 23.05 -31.89
N LYS A 118 -6.85 22.09 -32.77
CA LYS A 118 -6.34 20.77 -32.41
C LYS A 118 -5.15 20.90 -31.46
N GLY A 119 -5.15 20.12 -30.37
CA GLY A 119 -4.13 20.15 -29.34
C GLY A 119 -4.32 21.20 -28.24
N SER A 120 -5.32 22.08 -28.35
CA SER A 120 -5.68 23.03 -27.29
C SER A 120 -6.00 22.28 -26.00
N LEU A 121 -5.50 22.81 -24.88
CA LEU A 121 -5.78 22.29 -23.54
C LEU A 121 -7.21 22.62 -23.12
N LEU A 122 -7.93 21.64 -22.57
CA LEU A 122 -9.37 21.76 -22.32
C LEU A 122 -9.70 21.67 -20.83
N GLN A 123 -10.35 22.72 -20.33
CA GLN A 123 -10.90 22.78 -18.98
C GLN A 123 -12.27 22.14 -18.89
N GLY A 124 -12.61 21.55 -17.75
CA GLY A 124 -13.96 21.11 -17.39
C GLY A 124 -14.29 19.67 -17.82
N ALA A 125 -13.35 18.90 -18.33
CA ALA A 125 -13.51 17.46 -18.46
C ALA A 125 -13.50 16.81 -17.08
N VAL A 126 -14.44 15.89 -16.82
CA VAL A 126 -14.51 15.15 -15.56
C VAL A 126 -14.20 13.67 -15.82
N PHE A 127 -13.33 13.11 -15.01
CA PHE A 127 -12.91 11.72 -15.08
C PHE A 127 -13.18 11.00 -13.76
N GLU A 128 -13.56 9.75 -13.84
CA GLU A 128 -13.52 8.82 -12.71
C GLU A 128 -12.25 7.98 -12.76
N VAL A 129 -11.67 7.79 -11.58
CA VAL A 129 -10.54 6.87 -11.34
C VAL A 129 -11.10 5.65 -10.62
N GLU A 130 -11.01 4.50 -11.26
CA GLU A 130 -11.53 3.22 -10.78
C GLU A 130 -10.37 2.30 -10.40
N ASN A 131 -10.43 1.70 -9.22
CA ASN A 131 -9.49 0.63 -8.87
C ASN A 131 -9.79 -0.60 -9.71
N ALA A 132 -8.81 -1.07 -10.49
CA ALA A 132 -8.98 -2.16 -11.45
C ALA A 132 -9.28 -3.53 -10.83
N GLU A 133 -8.91 -3.73 -9.57
CA GLU A 133 -9.12 -5.00 -8.86
C GLU A 133 -10.50 -5.05 -8.20
N THR A 134 -10.95 -3.93 -7.64
CA THR A 134 -12.19 -3.89 -6.85
C THR A 134 -13.38 -3.33 -7.62
N GLY A 135 -13.16 -2.67 -8.77
CA GLY A 135 -14.18 -1.97 -9.55
C GLY A 135 -14.75 -0.71 -8.85
N ARG A 136 -14.15 -0.27 -7.74
CA ARG A 136 -14.61 0.91 -7.01
C ARG A 136 -14.04 2.19 -7.60
N ILE A 137 -14.88 3.21 -7.70
CA ILE A 137 -14.43 4.58 -7.97
C ILE A 137 -13.74 5.10 -6.72
N VAL A 138 -12.47 5.47 -6.86
CA VAL A 138 -11.62 5.91 -5.76
C VAL A 138 -11.36 7.42 -5.78
N ASP A 139 -11.56 8.06 -6.96
CA ASP A 139 -11.48 9.51 -7.10
C ASP A 139 -12.30 9.99 -8.31
N THR A 140 -12.68 11.27 -8.28
CA THR A 140 -13.30 11.99 -9.41
C THR A 140 -12.53 13.28 -9.60
N ILE A 141 -11.94 13.46 -10.78
CA ILE A 141 -11.01 14.54 -11.09
C ILE A 141 -11.50 15.38 -12.27
N THR A 142 -11.22 16.68 -12.22
CA THR A 142 -11.67 17.63 -13.24
C THR A 142 -10.49 18.39 -13.82
N SER A 143 -10.43 18.53 -15.15
CA SER A 143 -9.37 19.29 -15.81
C SER A 143 -9.48 20.80 -15.54
N ASP A 144 -8.37 21.39 -15.14
CA ASP A 144 -8.21 22.83 -14.90
C ASP A 144 -8.00 23.62 -16.19
N SER A 145 -7.72 24.92 -16.08
CA SER A 145 -7.46 25.81 -17.23
C SER A 145 -6.23 25.40 -18.07
N ARG A 146 -5.35 24.57 -17.52
CA ARG A 146 -4.19 23.98 -18.23
C ARG A 146 -4.52 22.60 -18.80
N GLY A 147 -5.78 22.20 -18.77
CA GLY A 147 -6.21 20.86 -19.19
C GLY A 147 -5.78 19.73 -18.29
N ILE A 148 -5.32 20.01 -17.06
CA ILE A 148 -4.78 19.00 -16.13
C ILE A 148 -5.83 18.62 -15.12
N ALA A 149 -6.10 17.31 -15.02
CA ALA A 149 -6.86 16.69 -13.94
C ALA A 149 -5.93 15.76 -13.15
N ALA A 150 -5.84 15.96 -11.84
CA ALA A 150 -4.92 15.19 -10.99
C ALA A 150 -5.68 14.55 -9.82
N SER A 151 -5.37 13.29 -9.53
CA SER A 151 -5.95 12.58 -8.40
C SER A 151 -5.34 13.02 -7.07
N ASN A 152 -6.02 12.73 -5.96
CA ASN A 152 -5.39 12.62 -4.67
C ASN A 152 -4.33 11.51 -4.67
N PRO A 153 -3.42 11.47 -3.68
CA PRO A 153 -2.51 10.34 -3.54
C PRO A 153 -3.28 9.01 -3.43
N LEU A 154 -2.88 8.03 -4.24
CA LEU A 154 -3.49 6.70 -4.31
C LEU A 154 -2.45 5.64 -3.96
N PRO A 155 -2.81 4.55 -3.28
CA PRO A 155 -1.93 3.40 -3.09
C PRO A 155 -1.40 2.88 -4.43
N LEU A 156 -0.21 2.28 -4.44
CA LEU A 156 0.28 1.60 -5.64
C LEU A 156 -0.68 0.49 -6.06
N GLY A 157 -1.00 0.44 -7.35
CA GLY A 157 -1.94 -0.54 -7.89
C GLY A 157 -2.28 -0.24 -9.35
N ARG A 158 -3.25 -0.98 -9.87
CA ARG A 158 -3.80 -0.79 -11.21
C ARG A 158 -5.10 0.00 -11.14
N TYR A 159 -5.23 0.98 -12.01
CA TYR A 159 -6.39 1.87 -12.07
C TYR A 159 -6.84 2.05 -13.50
N PHE A 160 -8.14 2.20 -13.67
CA PHE A 160 -8.73 2.68 -14.92
C PHE A 160 -9.16 4.14 -14.76
N VAL A 161 -8.97 4.93 -15.82
CA VAL A 161 -9.47 6.30 -15.92
C VAL A 161 -10.39 6.39 -17.11
N HIS A 162 -11.56 6.96 -16.93
CA HIS A 162 -12.51 7.20 -18.00
C HIS A 162 -13.23 8.54 -17.83
N GLU A 163 -13.50 9.20 -18.95
CA GLU A 163 -14.21 10.46 -18.96
C GLU A 163 -15.71 10.22 -18.75
N ILE A 164 -16.30 10.92 -17.77
CA ILE A 164 -17.75 10.86 -17.50
C ILE A 164 -18.47 12.14 -17.92
N LYS A 165 -17.73 13.23 -18.15
CA LYS A 165 -18.26 14.49 -18.65
C LYS A 165 -17.23 15.18 -19.54
N ALA A 166 -17.60 15.46 -20.78
CA ALA A 166 -16.77 16.22 -21.69
C ALA A 166 -16.77 17.72 -21.36
N PRO A 167 -15.75 18.47 -21.76
CA PRO A 167 -15.78 19.93 -21.76
C PRO A 167 -16.96 20.45 -22.60
N ARG A 168 -17.43 21.64 -22.27
CA ARG A 168 -18.53 22.25 -23.00
C ARG A 168 -18.22 22.38 -24.51
N PHE A 169 -19.14 21.98 -25.37
CA PHE A 169 -19.01 21.93 -26.83
C PHE A 169 -18.06 20.86 -27.38
N TYR A 170 -17.73 19.84 -26.57
CA TYR A 170 -16.96 18.66 -26.96
C TYR A 170 -17.75 17.37 -26.74
N GLN A 171 -17.44 16.35 -27.52
CA GLN A 171 -18.03 15.03 -27.37
C GLN A 171 -17.32 14.25 -26.27
N LEU A 172 -18.09 13.43 -25.56
CA LEU A 172 -17.56 12.51 -24.56
C LEU A 172 -16.66 11.46 -25.21
N ASN A 173 -15.47 11.26 -24.66
CA ASN A 173 -14.61 10.16 -25.01
C ASN A 173 -14.89 8.97 -24.06
N THR A 174 -15.50 7.92 -24.59
CA THR A 174 -15.89 6.74 -23.80
C THR A 174 -14.76 5.73 -23.59
N GLN A 175 -13.56 6.01 -24.08
CA GLN A 175 -12.41 5.12 -23.92
C GLN A 175 -11.96 5.06 -22.45
N LYS A 176 -11.81 3.83 -21.97
CA LYS A 176 -11.22 3.54 -20.65
C LYS A 176 -9.73 3.29 -20.81
N VAL A 177 -8.89 3.98 -20.04
CA VAL A 177 -7.43 3.90 -20.09
C VAL A 177 -6.93 3.31 -18.77
N GLU A 178 -5.99 2.36 -18.87
CA GLU A 178 -5.27 1.77 -17.73
C GLU A 178 -3.94 2.50 -17.47
#